data_1785903ad54e7bc67debba5854750a41
#
_entry.id   1785903ad54e7bc67debba5854750a41
#
_cell.length_a   1.000
_cell.length_b   1.000
_cell.length_c   1.000
_cell.angle_alpha   90.00
_cell.angle_beta   90.00
_cell.angle_gamma   90.00
#
_symmetry.space_group_name_H-M   'P 1'
#
loop_
_entity.id
_entity.type
_entity.pdbx_description
1 polymer ?
#
loop_
_entity_poly.entity_id
_entity_poly.type
_entity_poly.pdbx_seq_one_letter_code
_entity_poly.pdbx_strand_id
1 'polypeptide(L)'
;QQILRDTDIASSQTTFSPYGLTLDKACAVTQLPGFANGDLSVQDEAAQLAADLLQLQPGQRVLDACCAPGGKTGHLLELGAQLPSPLQEVVALDLEERRLVRVRENLQRLQVQATLICSDALALNEWWDGELFDRILLDAPCSATGVIRRHPDIKLLRNAEDIAKLAALQLQLLQTLWTTLKPGGRLVYATCSVLPTENTEVIEQFVAQQTDARHDP
;
A
#
# COMPACT_ATOMS: atom_id res chain seq x y z
N GLN A 1 12.17 -19.12 4.03
CA GLN A 1 13.03 -19.27 5.20
C GLN A 1 14.14 -20.28 4.96
N GLN A 2 13.84 -21.46 4.37
CA GLN A 2 14.86 -22.49 4.13
C GLN A 2 16.02 -21.97 3.26
N ILE A 3 15.71 -21.27 2.16
CA ILE A 3 16.73 -20.69 1.23
C ILE A 3 17.68 -19.73 1.97
N LEU A 4 17.18 -18.93 2.92
CA LEU A 4 18.01 -18.02 3.72
C LEU A 4 18.94 -18.80 4.65
N ARG A 5 18.48 -19.89 5.26
CA ARG A 5 19.29 -20.78 6.10
C ARG A 5 20.42 -21.44 5.32
N ASP A 6 20.10 -21.91 4.10
CA ASP A 6 21.08 -22.58 3.23
C ASP A 6 22.19 -21.63 2.72
N THR A 7 21.99 -20.32 2.89
CA THR A 7 22.95 -19.25 2.52
C THR A 7 23.54 -18.52 3.72
N ASP A 8 23.44 -19.08 4.93
CA ASP A 8 23.92 -18.46 6.19
C ASP A 8 23.32 -17.08 6.51
N ILE A 9 22.14 -16.79 5.99
CA ILE A 9 21.38 -15.58 6.33
C ILE A 9 20.42 -15.87 7.48
N ALA A 10 20.83 -15.52 8.69
CA ALA A 10 19.99 -15.68 9.87
C ALA A 10 18.77 -14.77 9.83
N SER A 11 17.59 -15.35 10.08
CA SER A 11 16.32 -14.64 10.05
C SER A 11 15.31 -15.27 10.99
N SER A 12 14.45 -14.43 11.58
CA SER A 12 13.31 -14.81 12.41
C SER A 12 11.99 -14.40 11.73
N GLN A 13 10.92 -15.08 12.07
CA GLN A 13 9.59 -14.70 11.64
C GLN A 13 9.20 -13.37 12.29
N THR A 14 8.53 -12.49 11.53
CA THR A 14 7.95 -11.25 12.05
C THR A 14 6.83 -11.54 13.07
N THR A 15 6.55 -10.58 13.93
CA THR A 15 5.56 -10.75 15.03
C THR A 15 4.13 -10.71 14.53
N PHE A 16 3.84 -9.84 13.58
CA PHE A 16 2.47 -9.51 13.16
C PHE A 16 2.14 -10.00 11.76
N SER A 17 3.11 -10.00 10.85
CA SER A 17 2.89 -10.51 9.49
C SER A 17 3.21 -12.01 9.41
N PRO A 18 2.27 -12.86 8.97
CA PRO A 18 2.51 -14.30 8.82
C PRO A 18 3.50 -14.63 7.68
N TYR A 19 3.73 -13.70 6.79
CA TYR A 19 4.62 -13.88 5.61
C TYR A 19 6.01 -13.26 5.81
N GLY A 20 6.15 -12.41 6.83
CA GLY A 20 7.34 -11.60 7.04
C GLY A 20 8.50 -12.37 7.69
N LEU A 21 9.72 -12.02 7.27
CA LEU A 21 10.96 -12.43 7.91
C LEU A 21 11.81 -11.21 8.23
N THR A 22 12.30 -11.14 9.46
CA THR A 22 13.29 -10.14 9.87
C THR A 22 14.68 -10.75 9.79
N LEU A 23 15.59 -10.09 9.08
CA LEU A 23 16.99 -10.50 9.05
C LEU A 23 17.70 -10.05 10.31
N ASP A 24 18.52 -10.91 10.92
CA ASP A 24 19.33 -10.57 12.09
C ASP A 24 20.38 -9.50 11.77
N LYS A 25 20.86 -9.50 10.54
CA LYS A 25 21.80 -8.51 10.03
C LYS A 25 21.32 -7.97 8.68
N ALA A 26 21.35 -6.63 8.54
CA ALA A 26 21.05 -5.98 7.28
C ALA A 26 22.10 -6.37 6.20
N CYS A 27 21.62 -6.67 4.99
CA CYS A 27 22.44 -6.89 3.82
C CYS A 27 21.86 -6.17 2.60
N ALA A 28 22.63 -6.04 1.54
CA ALA A 28 22.12 -5.51 0.30
C ALA A 28 21.05 -6.45 -0.28
N VAL A 29 19.97 -5.92 -0.83
CA VAL A 29 18.86 -6.74 -1.39
C VAL A 29 19.33 -7.67 -2.52
N THR A 30 20.37 -7.27 -3.24
CA THR A 30 20.98 -8.08 -4.30
C THR A 30 21.72 -9.32 -3.79
N GLN A 31 21.99 -9.38 -2.48
CA GLN A 31 22.60 -10.54 -1.82
C GLN A 31 21.54 -11.53 -1.32
N LEU A 32 20.28 -11.13 -1.32
CA LEU A 32 19.19 -12.02 -0.90
C LEU A 32 18.91 -13.05 -2.00
N PRO A 33 19.04 -14.36 -1.69
CA PRO A 33 18.74 -15.40 -2.66
C PRO A 33 17.26 -15.35 -3.07
N GLY A 34 17.01 -15.42 -4.37
CA GLY A 34 15.66 -15.35 -4.92
C GLY A 34 15.11 -13.94 -5.13
N PHE A 35 15.78 -12.87 -4.64
CA PHE A 35 15.27 -11.51 -4.85
C PHE A 35 15.16 -11.16 -6.34
N ALA A 36 16.20 -11.44 -7.12
CA ALA A 36 16.20 -11.16 -8.56
C ALA A 36 15.13 -11.97 -9.33
N ASN A 37 14.76 -13.14 -8.83
CA ASN A 37 13.76 -14.02 -9.43
C ASN A 37 12.31 -13.69 -9.01
N GLY A 38 12.14 -12.76 -8.06
CA GLY A 38 10.82 -12.40 -7.55
C GLY A 38 10.31 -13.28 -6.39
N ASP A 39 11.16 -14.19 -5.85
CA ASP A 39 10.75 -15.10 -4.78
C ASP A 39 10.51 -14.39 -3.42
N LEU A 40 10.96 -13.14 -3.30
CA LEU A 40 10.78 -12.32 -2.12
C LEU A 40 10.78 -10.82 -2.43
N SER A 41 10.17 -10.07 -1.52
CA SER A 41 10.13 -8.61 -1.53
C SER A 41 10.68 -8.04 -0.21
N VAL A 42 11.16 -6.79 -0.25
CA VAL A 42 11.59 -6.08 0.96
C VAL A 42 10.52 -5.05 1.31
N GLN A 43 9.91 -5.22 2.46
CA GLN A 43 8.83 -4.35 2.93
C GLN A 43 8.86 -4.25 4.46
N ASP A 44 8.48 -3.10 5.00
CA ASP A 44 8.30 -2.91 6.44
C ASP A 44 7.17 -3.82 6.94
N GLU A 45 7.32 -4.41 8.14
CA GLU A 45 6.31 -5.33 8.68
C GLU A 45 4.93 -4.68 8.78
N ALA A 46 4.85 -3.44 9.26
CA ALA A 46 3.58 -2.72 9.34
C ALA A 46 2.93 -2.52 7.96
N ALA A 47 3.74 -2.27 6.92
CA ALA A 47 3.23 -2.12 5.57
C ALA A 47 2.69 -3.44 4.98
N GLN A 48 3.19 -4.59 5.44
CA GLN A 48 2.68 -5.90 5.03
C GLN A 48 1.24 -6.14 5.51
N LEU A 49 0.84 -5.60 6.66
CA LEU A 49 -0.50 -5.77 7.20
C LEU A 49 -1.60 -5.15 6.32
N ALA A 50 -1.26 -4.14 5.53
CA ALA A 50 -2.24 -3.42 4.72
C ALA A 50 -2.98 -4.33 3.72
N ALA A 51 -2.29 -5.30 3.12
CA ALA A 51 -2.89 -6.24 2.17
C ALA A 51 -3.81 -7.25 2.87
N ASP A 52 -3.42 -7.75 4.04
CA ASP A 52 -4.25 -8.68 4.83
C ASP A 52 -5.54 -8.02 5.33
N LEU A 53 -5.46 -6.76 5.76
CA LEU A 53 -6.61 -5.99 6.23
C LEU A 53 -7.69 -5.80 5.16
N LEU A 54 -7.34 -5.87 3.88
CA LEU A 54 -8.32 -5.81 2.79
C LEU A 54 -9.22 -7.05 2.72
N GLN A 55 -8.79 -8.19 3.27
CA GLN A 55 -9.57 -9.43 3.26
C GLN A 55 -10.04 -9.78 1.84
N LEU A 56 -9.09 -9.95 0.93
CA LEU A 56 -9.35 -10.22 -0.49
C LEU A 56 -10.17 -11.50 -0.67
N GLN A 57 -11.08 -11.47 -1.64
CA GLN A 57 -11.93 -12.59 -2.02
C GLN A 57 -11.84 -12.84 -3.52
N PRO A 58 -12.11 -14.07 -3.99
CA PRO A 58 -12.14 -14.38 -5.41
C PRO A 58 -13.06 -13.46 -6.22
N GLY A 59 -12.62 -13.12 -7.43
CA GLY A 59 -13.41 -12.33 -8.38
C GLY A 59 -13.56 -10.85 -8.02
N GLN A 60 -12.89 -10.35 -6.99
CA GLN A 60 -12.94 -8.95 -6.59
C GLN A 60 -12.11 -8.06 -7.50
N ARG A 61 -12.59 -6.83 -7.71
CA ARG A 61 -11.87 -5.72 -8.33
C ARG A 61 -11.25 -4.85 -7.24
N VAL A 62 -9.94 -4.63 -7.32
CA VAL A 62 -9.14 -4.00 -6.27
C VAL A 62 -8.44 -2.76 -6.80
N LEU A 63 -8.47 -1.65 -6.04
CA LEU A 63 -7.68 -0.45 -6.31
C LEU A 63 -6.56 -0.32 -5.28
N ASP A 64 -5.35 -0.06 -5.75
CA ASP A 64 -4.20 0.41 -4.95
C ASP A 64 -3.92 1.86 -5.34
N ALA A 65 -4.39 2.80 -4.55
CA ALA A 65 -4.23 4.23 -4.78
C ALA A 65 -2.95 4.76 -4.12
N CYS A 66 -2.21 5.59 -4.85
CA CYS A 66 -0.86 6.07 -4.49
C CYS A 66 0.15 4.90 -4.40
N CYS A 67 0.10 3.99 -5.38
CA CYS A 67 0.69 2.66 -5.33
C CYS A 67 2.22 2.60 -5.31
N ALA A 68 2.90 3.66 -5.76
CA ALA A 68 4.36 3.59 -5.92
C ALA A 68 5.11 3.56 -4.57
N PRO A 69 6.15 2.74 -4.49
CA PRO A 69 6.89 2.04 -5.53
C PRO A 69 6.38 0.64 -5.90
N GLY A 70 5.17 0.23 -5.53
CA GLY A 70 4.55 -1.03 -5.94
C GLY A 70 4.73 -2.21 -4.97
N GLY A 71 5.24 -1.97 -3.76
CA GLY A 71 5.42 -3.04 -2.77
C GLY A 71 4.09 -3.59 -2.26
N LYS A 72 3.12 -2.71 -1.99
CA LYS A 72 1.77 -3.12 -1.58
C LYS A 72 1.00 -3.73 -2.75
N THR A 73 1.11 -3.16 -3.96
CA THR A 73 0.53 -3.74 -5.19
C THR A 73 1.00 -5.18 -5.41
N GLY A 74 2.33 -5.41 -5.31
CA GLY A 74 2.89 -6.76 -5.41
C GLY A 74 2.30 -7.72 -4.38
N HIS A 75 2.21 -7.29 -3.12
CA HIS A 75 1.64 -8.10 -2.05
C HIS A 75 0.14 -8.41 -2.26
N LEU A 76 -0.66 -7.47 -2.75
CA LEU A 76 -2.05 -7.71 -3.13
C LEU A 76 -2.18 -8.79 -4.21
N LEU A 77 -1.30 -8.76 -5.20
CA LEU A 77 -1.28 -9.74 -6.28
C LEU A 77 -0.81 -11.12 -5.79
N GLU A 78 0.19 -11.16 -4.90
CA GLU A 78 0.66 -12.40 -4.27
C GLU A 78 -0.44 -13.07 -3.43
N LEU A 79 -1.18 -12.29 -2.62
CA LEU A 79 -2.34 -12.81 -1.88
C LEU A 79 -3.48 -13.21 -2.81
N GLY A 80 -3.76 -12.41 -3.84
CA GLY A 80 -4.75 -12.73 -4.86
C GLY A 80 -4.48 -14.05 -5.58
N ALA A 81 -3.21 -14.36 -5.84
CA ALA A 81 -2.80 -15.63 -6.46
C ALA A 81 -3.01 -16.86 -5.56
N GLN A 82 -3.13 -16.68 -4.24
CA GLN A 82 -3.41 -17.77 -3.30
C GLN A 82 -4.91 -18.07 -3.14
N LEU A 83 -5.78 -17.25 -3.71
CA LEU A 83 -7.22 -17.45 -3.65
C LEU A 83 -7.65 -18.66 -4.51
N PRO A 84 -8.79 -19.30 -4.19
CA PRO A 84 -9.33 -20.43 -4.97
C PRO A 84 -9.63 -20.10 -6.45
N SER A 85 -9.88 -18.83 -6.74
CA SER A 85 -9.94 -18.29 -8.11
C SER A 85 -9.38 -16.86 -8.12
N PRO A 86 -8.88 -16.37 -9.27
CA PRO A 86 -8.19 -15.09 -9.34
C PRO A 86 -9.08 -13.91 -8.97
N LEU A 87 -8.43 -12.79 -8.63
CA LEU A 87 -9.08 -11.48 -8.62
C LEU A 87 -9.57 -11.14 -10.03
N GLN A 88 -10.62 -10.33 -10.15
CA GLN A 88 -11.08 -9.81 -11.44
C GLN A 88 -10.02 -8.88 -12.02
N GLU A 89 -9.55 -7.94 -11.23
CA GLU A 89 -8.56 -6.95 -11.63
C GLU A 89 -7.88 -6.32 -10.41
N VAL A 90 -6.62 -5.93 -10.56
CA VAL A 90 -5.92 -5.01 -9.64
C VAL A 90 -5.54 -3.77 -10.45
N VAL A 91 -6.11 -2.62 -10.10
CA VAL A 91 -5.76 -1.31 -10.64
C VAL A 91 -4.79 -0.64 -9.68
N ALA A 92 -3.65 -0.18 -10.18
CA ALA A 92 -2.63 0.52 -9.41
C ALA A 92 -2.43 1.93 -9.97
N LEU A 93 -2.78 2.94 -9.17
CA LEU A 93 -2.83 4.34 -9.55
C LEU A 93 -1.75 5.13 -8.82
N ASP A 94 -0.99 5.94 -9.55
CA ASP A 94 -0.07 6.93 -8.95
C ASP A 94 -0.04 8.21 -9.81
N LEU A 95 0.19 9.34 -9.16
CA LEU A 95 0.21 10.65 -9.81
C LEU A 95 1.41 10.82 -10.76
N GLU A 96 2.54 10.17 -10.47
CA GLU A 96 3.80 10.45 -11.13
C GLU A 96 4.29 9.29 -11.99
N GLU A 97 4.36 9.48 -13.30
CA GLU A 97 4.86 8.47 -14.24
C GLU A 97 6.26 7.94 -13.88
N ARG A 98 7.16 8.82 -13.43
CA ARG A 98 8.51 8.42 -12.99
C ARG A 98 8.49 7.43 -11.81
N ARG A 99 7.45 7.48 -10.96
CA ARG A 99 7.28 6.55 -9.85
C ARG A 99 6.68 5.22 -10.34
N LEU A 100 5.79 5.27 -11.32
CA LEU A 100 5.20 4.08 -11.95
C LEU A 100 6.23 3.22 -12.70
N VAL A 101 7.33 3.81 -13.18
CA VAL A 101 8.44 3.03 -13.74
C VAL A 101 8.93 2.00 -12.73
N ARG A 102 9.12 2.38 -11.47
CA ARG A 102 9.54 1.46 -10.39
C ARG A 102 8.47 0.40 -10.08
N VAL A 103 7.21 0.75 -10.18
CA VAL A 103 6.10 -0.20 -10.03
C VAL A 103 6.19 -1.26 -11.11
N ARG A 104 6.34 -0.86 -12.40
CA ARG A 104 6.52 -1.80 -13.53
C ARG A 104 7.70 -2.73 -13.33
N GLU A 105 8.86 -2.18 -12.97
CA GLU A 105 10.07 -2.97 -12.71
C GLU A 105 9.85 -4.00 -11.59
N ASN A 106 9.18 -3.59 -10.50
CA ASN A 106 8.88 -4.47 -9.39
C ASN A 106 7.89 -5.57 -9.76
N LEU A 107 6.78 -5.23 -10.44
CA LEU A 107 5.80 -6.21 -10.92
C LEU A 107 6.42 -7.19 -11.94
N GLN A 108 7.27 -6.70 -12.83
CA GLN A 108 8.01 -7.55 -13.77
C GLN A 108 8.93 -8.53 -13.04
N ARG A 109 9.68 -8.07 -12.02
CA ARG A 109 10.53 -8.92 -11.19
C ARG A 109 9.73 -9.99 -10.47
N LEU A 110 8.56 -9.64 -9.92
CA LEU A 110 7.63 -10.53 -9.22
C LEU A 110 6.84 -11.44 -10.18
N GLN A 111 6.92 -11.21 -11.49
CA GLN A 111 6.19 -11.95 -12.53
C GLN A 111 4.66 -11.86 -12.37
N VAL A 112 4.16 -10.72 -11.89
CA VAL A 112 2.74 -10.43 -11.69
C VAL A 112 2.32 -9.22 -12.51
N GLN A 113 1.01 -9.02 -12.71
CA GLN A 113 0.47 -7.94 -13.54
C GLN A 113 -0.66 -7.19 -12.82
N ALA A 114 -0.68 -5.87 -13.03
CA ALA A 114 -1.76 -4.97 -12.64
C ALA A 114 -2.03 -3.96 -13.77
N THR A 115 -3.21 -3.39 -13.79
CA THR A 115 -3.54 -2.23 -14.64
C THR A 115 -2.92 -0.99 -14.01
N LEU A 116 -1.89 -0.41 -14.65
CA LEU A 116 -1.19 0.76 -14.14
C LEU A 116 -1.75 2.03 -14.78
N ILE A 117 -2.13 3.00 -13.94
CA ILE A 117 -2.71 4.27 -14.38
C ILE A 117 -1.88 5.42 -13.77
N CYS A 118 -1.46 6.36 -14.63
CA CYS A 118 -0.83 7.60 -14.22
C CYS A 118 -1.87 8.71 -14.22
N SER A 119 -2.41 9.06 -13.06
CA SER A 119 -3.39 10.14 -12.91
C SER A 119 -3.50 10.60 -11.46
N ASP A 120 -4.11 11.77 -11.25
CA ASP A 120 -4.50 12.24 -9.94
C ASP A 120 -5.71 11.42 -9.44
N ALA A 121 -5.59 10.82 -8.28
CA ALA A 121 -6.66 10.04 -7.67
C ALA A 121 -7.95 10.86 -7.41
N LEU A 122 -7.82 12.19 -7.30
CA LEU A 122 -8.94 13.10 -7.15
C LEU A 122 -9.69 13.36 -8.48
N ALA A 123 -9.05 13.11 -9.63
CA ALA A 123 -9.60 13.39 -10.95
C ALA A 123 -10.32 12.15 -11.53
N LEU A 124 -11.38 11.68 -10.88
CA LEU A 124 -12.09 10.44 -11.26
C LEU A 124 -12.44 10.36 -12.75
N ASN A 125 -12.81 11.47 -13.36
CA ASN A 125 -13.16 11.56 -14.77
C ASN A 125 -11.99 11.29 -15.73
N GLU A 126 -10.75 11.28 -15.25
CA GLU A 126 -9.55 11.05 -16.05
C GLU A 126 -9.09 9.58 -16.04
N TRP A 127 -9.47 8.82 -15.00
CA TRP A 127 -8.94 7.48 -14.84
C TRP A 127 -9.98 6.40 -14.51
N TRP A 128 -11.10 6.76 -13.88
CA TRP A 128 -12.09 5.79 -13.46
C TRP A 128 -13.09 5.49 -14.59
N ASP A 129 -13.27 4.21 -14.86
CA ASP A 129 -14.15 3.69 -15.91
C ASP A 129 -15.64 3.60 -15.52
N GLY A 130 -15.98 3.97 -14.27
CA GLY A 130 -17.34 3.88 -13.72
C GLY A 130 -17.68 2.53 -13.06
N GLU A 131 -16.80 1.51 -13.16
CA GLU A 131 -16.98 0.25 -12.45
C GLU A 131 -16.46 0.34 -11.02
N LEU A 132 -17.31 0.01 -10.03
CA LEU A 132 -16.97 0.10 -8.62
C LEU A 132 -15.96 -0.97 -8.20
N PHE A 133 -15.11 -0.62 -7.22
CA PHE A 133 -14.16 -1.52 -6.60
C PHE A 133 -14.76 -2.23 -5.39
N ASP A 134 -14.40 -3.50 -5.19
CA ASP A 134 -14.75 -4.26 -3.98
C ASP A 134 -13.84 -3.91 -2.82
N ARG A 135 -12.57 -3.59 -3.13
CA ARG A 135 -11.51 -3.29 -2.17
C ARG A 135 -10.69 -2.10 -2.66
N ILE A 136 -10.38 -1.20 -1.74
CA ILE A 136 -9.50 -0.05 -2.01
C ILE A 136 -8.41 -0.01 -0.95
N LEU A 137 -7.17 0.03 -1.36
CA LEU A 137 -6.03 0.41 -0.54
C LEU A 137 -5.67 1.86 -0.87
N LEU A 138 -5.69 2.73 0.11
CA LEU A 138 -5.16 4.09 0.01
C LEU A 138 -3.91 4.21 0.86
N ASP A 139 -2.73 4.07 0.23
CA ASP A 139 -1.43 4.35 0.86
C ASP A 139 -1.12 5.84 0.69
N ALA A 140 -1.75 6.65 1.54
CA ALA A 140 -1.87 8.09 1.34
C ALA A 140 -0.52 8.82 1.41
N PRO A 141 -0.33 9.86 0.58
CA PRO A 141 0.80 10.76 0.74
C PRO A 141 0.77 11.40 2.13
N CYS A 142 1.89 11.34 2.86
CA CYS A 142 1.97 11.78 4.24
C CYS A 142 3.32 12.41 4.56
N SER A 143 3.48 12.93 5.79
CA SER A 143 4.73 13.53 6.26
C SER A 143 5.90 12.55 6.36
N ALA A 144 5.61 11.25 6.34
CA ALA A 144 6.59 10.16 6.48
C ALA A 144 7.36 10.17 7.81
N THR A 145 6.79 10.73 8.87
CA THR A 145 7.43 10.84 10.19
C THR A 145 7.77 9.48 10.83
N GLY A 146 7.09 8.40 10.45
CA GLY A 146 7.39 7.06 10.94
C GLY A 146 8.69 6.45 10.36
N VAL A 147 9.24 7.01 9.29
CA VAL A 147 10.46 6.50 8.65
C VAL A 147 11.68 7.40 8.84
N ILE A 148 11.63 8.33 9.79
CA ILE A 148 12.72 9.27 10.13
C ILE A 148 14.04 8.54 10.39
N ARG A 149 14.02 7.33 10.96
CA ARG A 149 15.25 6.56 11.18
C ARG A 149 16.01 6.26 9.88
N ARG A 150 15.28 6.06 8.78
CA ARG A 150 15.83 5.80 7.43
C ARG A 150 16.08 7.09 6.64
N HIS A 151 15.27 8.11 6.92
CA HIS A 151 15.26 9.41 6.24
C HIS A 151 15.28 10.53 7.26
N PRO A 152 16.46 10.80 7.92
CA PRO A 152 16.57 11.79 9.00
C PRO A 152 16.35 13.24 8.57
N ASP A 153 16.46 13.50 7.26
CA ASP A 153 16.18 14.79 6.61
C ASP A 153 14.71 15.21 6.75
N ILE A 154 13.78 14.28 6.92
CA ILE A 154 12.36 14.56 7.18
C ILE A 154 12.17 15.54 8.34
N LYS A 155 12.99 15.44 9.40
CA LYS A 155 12.94 16.36 10.56
C LYS A 155 13.19 17.81 10.18
N LEU A 156 13.95 18.07 9.12
CA LEU A 156 14.31 19.40 8.66
C LEU A 156 13.37 19.89 7.55
N LEU A 157 12.80 18.97 6.79
CA LEU A 157 11.98 19.27 5.60
C LEU A 157 10.50 19.47 5.92
N ARG A 158 10.01 18.97 7.07
CA ARG A 158 8.59 19.04 7.44
C ARG A 158 8.32 20.11 8.48
N ASN A 159 7.25 20.84 8.28
CA ASN A 159 6.72 21.82 9.23
C ASN A 159 5.21 21.58 9.49
N ALA A 160 4.64 22.29 10.47
CA ALA A 160 3.25 22.09 10.86
C ALA A 160 2.24 22.41 9.74
N GLU A 161 2.56 23.38 8.88
CA GLU A 161 1.69 23.76 7.75
C GLU A 161 1.64 22.65 6.69
N ASP A 162 2.78 21.99 6.42
CA ASP A 162 2.85 20.84 5.50
C ASP A 162 1.99 19.68 6.01
N ILE A 163 2.03 19.41 7.31
CA ILE A 163 1.25 18.34 7.93
C ILE A 163 -0.25 18.63 7.79
N ALA A 164 -0.67 19.86 8.05
CA ALA A 164 -2.07 20.26 7.90
C ALA A 164 -2.56 20.13 6.44
N LYS A 165 -1.73 20.52 5.47
CA LYS A 165 -2.03 20.36 4.04
C LYS A 165 -2.15 18.90 3.63
N LEU A 166 -1.26 18.05 4.14
CA LEU A 166 -1.29 16.61 3.88
C LEU A 166 -2.54 15.95 4.49
N ALA A 167 -2.89 16.29 5.72
CA ALA A 167 -4.11 15.78 6.36
C ALA A 167 -5.38 16.19 5.58
N ALA A 168 -5.45 17.44 5.09
CA ALA A 168 -6.55 17.89 4.24
C ALA A 168 -6.61 17.11 2.91
N LEU A 169 -5.48 16.86 2.26
CA LEU A 169 -5.40 16.04 1.05
C LEU A 169 -5.82 14.60 1.30
N GLN A 170 -5.40 14.01 2.41
CA GLN A 170 -5.75 12.65 2.81
C GLN A 170 -7.27 12.50 2.99
N LEU A 171 -7.92 13.47 3.63
CA LEU A 171 -9.37 13.49 3.78
C LEU A 171 -10.08 13.59 2.42
N GLN A 172 -9.60 14.46 1.52
CA GLN A 172 -10.14 14.57 0.16
C GLN A 172 -10.00 13.26 -0.63
N LEU A 173 -8.85 12.61 -0.55
CA LEU A 173 -8.61 11.30 -1.19
C LEU A 173 -9.59 10.24 -0.66
N LEU A 174 -9.77 10.16 0.66
CA LEU A 174 -10.73 9.24 1.27
C LEU A 174 -12.15 9.49 0.74
N GLN A 175 -12.61 10.75 0.76
CA GLN A 175 -13.94 11.13 0.29
C GLN A 175 -14.14 10.80 -1.18
N THR A 176 -13.15 11.11 -2.03
CA THR A 176 -13.22 10.86 -3.46
C THR A 176 -13.25 9.36 -3.77
N LEU A 177 -12.32 8.61 -3.20
CA LEU A 177 -12.20 7.17 -3.46
C LEU A 177 -13.37 6.37 -2.86
N TRP A 178 -13.98 6.84 -1.77
CA TRP A 178 -15.17 6.23 -1.21
C TRP A 178 -16.32 6.14 -2.23
N THR A 179 -16.44 7.12 -3.10
CA THR A 179 -17.49 7.13 -4.14
C THR A 179 -17.30 6.03 -5.19
N THR A 180 -16.10 5.46 -5.29
CA THR A 180 -15.77 4.36 -6.21
C THR A 180 -15.86 2.99 -5.56
N LEU A 181 -16.17 2.92 -4.24
CA LEU A 181 -16.28 1.68 -3.49
C LEU A 181 -17.70 1.09 -3.60
N LYS A 182 -17.80 -0.22 -3.79
CA LYS A 182 -19.10 -0.92 -3.76
C LYS A 182 -19.74 -0.84 -2.36
N PRO A 183 -21.07 -0.81 -2.26
CA PRO A 183 -21.75 -1.05 -0.98
C PRO A 183 -21.30 -2.38 -0.36
N GLY A 184 -20.88 -2.34 0.90
CA GLY A 184 -20.27 -3.49 1.58
C GLY A 184 -18.81 -3.76 1.22
N GLY A 185 -18.20 -2.92 0.38
CA GLY A 185 -16.78 -2.95 0.10
C GLY A 185 -15.93 -2.54 1.30
N ARG A 186 -14.61 -2.68 1.19
CA ARG A 186 -13.66 -2.31 2.25
C ARG A 186 -12.59 -1.38 1.69
N LEU A 187 -12.35 -0.27 2.39
CA LEU A 187 -11.23 0.63 2.16
C LEU A 187 -10.26 0.52 3.33
N VAL A 188 -8.99 0.27 3.02
CA VAL A 188 -7.88 0.32 3.99
C VAL A 188 -7.12 1.61 3.75
N TYR A 189 -7.06 2.45 4.79
CA TYR A 189 -6.27 3.67 4.81
C TYR A 189 -4.95 3.42 5.52
N ALA A 190 -3.85 3.76 4.87
CA ALA A 190 -2.51 3.57 5.39
C ALA A 190 -1.67 4.84 5.21
N THR A 191 -0.80 5.11 6.17
CA THR A 191 0.25 6.12 6.09
C THR A 191 1.54 5.59 6.70
N CYS A 192 2.67 6.18 6.35
CA CYS A 192 3.92 6.00 7.10
C CYS A 192 4.19 7.16 8.08
N SER A 193 3.15 7.87 8.52
CA SER A 193 3.19 8.88 9.57
C SER A 193 2.86 8.29 10.93
N VAL A 194 3.45 8.83 12.00
CA VAL A 194 3.11 8.52 13.39
C VAL A 194 2.23 9.60 14.03
N LEU A 195 1.84 10.61 13.28
CA LEU A 195 1.08 11.73 13.78
C LEU A 195 -0.43 11.42 13.78
N PRO A 196 -1.15 11.61 14.90
CA PRO A 196 -2.61 11.45 14.95
C PRO A 196 -3.33 12.29 13.89
N THR A 197 -2.82 13.50 13.61
CA THR A 197 -3.37 14.44 12.62
C THR A 197 -3.46 13.86 11.20
N GLU A 198 -2.56 12.94 10.86
CA GLU A 198 -2.55 12.24 9.55
C GLU A 198 -3.16 10.84 9.61
N ASN A 199 -3.66 10.41 10.75
CA ASN A 199 -4.20 9.07 10.97
C ASN A 199 -5.58 9.13 11.62
N THR A 200 -5.64 9.04 12.96
CA THR A 200 -6.90 8.96 13.72
C THR A 200 -7.83 10.16 13.43
N GLU A 201 -7.30 11.38 13.43
CA GLU A 201 -8.09 12.59 13.22
C GLU A 201 -8.67 12.66 11.79
N VAL A 202 -7.94 12.19 10.77
CA VAL A 202 -8.46 12.11 9.39
C VAL A 202 -9.61 11.11 9.32
N ILE A 203 -9.45 9.92 9.93
CA ILE A 203 -10.49 8.89 9.93
C ILE A 203 -11.74 9.35 10.72
N GLU A 204 -11.56 9.98 11.88
CA GLU A 204 -12.66 10.54 12.66
C GLU A 204 -13.45 11.59 11.88
N GLN A 205 -12.76 12.51 11.20
CA GLN A 205 -13.40 13.50 10.34
C GLN A 205 -14.12 12.83 9.16
N PHE A 206 -13.52 11.86 8.51
CA PHE A 206 -14.13 11.14 7.41
C PHE A 206 -15.42 10.45 7.84
N VAL A 207 -15.38 9.65 8.90
CA VAL A 207 -16.56 8.91 9.40
C VAL A 207 -17.65 9.84 9.89
N ALA A 208 -17.31 10.99 10.47
CA ALA A 208 -18.29 11.99 10.89
C ALA A 208 -19.06 12.62 9.70
N GLN A 209 -18.44 12.69 8.53
CA GLN A 209 -19.02 13.28 7.32
C GLN A 209 -19.67 12.23 6.41
N GLN A 210 -19.22 10.98 6.48
CA GLN A 210 -19.63 9.88 5.61
C GLN A 210 -20.52 8.90 6.38
N THR A 211 -21.85 9.12 6.31
CA THR A 211 -22.82 8.40 7.16
C THR A 211 -22.98 6.92 6.86
N ASP A 212 -22.56 6.47 5.68
CA ASP A 212 -22.56 5.06 5.26
C ASP A 212 -21.19 4.38 5.48
N ALA A 213 -20.20 5.10 6.00
CA ALA A 213 -18.94 4.55 6.43
C ALA A 213 -18.98 4.03 7.87
N ARG A 214 -18.35 2.89 8.07
CA ARG A 214 -18.13 2.31 9.40
C ARG A 214 -16.64 2.07 9.59
N HIS A 215 -16.07 2.64 10.65
CA HIS A 215 -14.69 2.32 11.03
C HIS A 215 -14.62 0.92 11.64
N ASP A 216 -13.69 0.12 11.11
CA ASP A 216 -13.34 -1.21 11.59
C ASP A 216 -11.88 -1.11 12.07
N PRO A 217 -11.64 -1.01 13.40
CA PRO A 217 -10.33 -0.72 13.99
C PRO A 217 -9.36 -1.90 13.92
#